data_b6afcc90b6705a73a83956fc38da620f
#
_entry.id   b6afcc90b6705a73a83956fc38da620f
#
_cell.length_a   1.000
_cell.length_b   1.000
_cell.length_c   1.000
_cell.angle_alpha   90.00
_cell.angle_beta   90.00
_cell.angle_gamma   90.00
#
_symmetry.space_group_name_H-M   'P 1'
#
loop_
_entity.id
_entity.type
_entity.pdbx_description
1 polymer ?
#
loop_
_entity_poly.entity_id
_entity_poly.type
_entity_poly.pdbx_seq_one_letter_code
_entity_poly.pdbx_strand_id
1 'polypeptide(L)'
;MRAKWKLKRVKQCSHCPWRKDVDPFDIPNGYDPEKHRALEKTIAEPGTISPVGAAMACHETEDAHCVGWLVNQLGRGNNIGLRIQMISCENAKFIQTVGEQHETFEDTLPEGY
;
A
#
# COMPACT_ATOMS: atom_id res chain seq x y z
N MET A 1 -14.76 -6.79 20.91
CA MET A 1 -15.13 -5.71 19.98
C MET A 1 -13.91 -4.92 19.58
N ARG A 2 -13.71 -4.70 18.29
CA ARG A 2 -12.56 -3.92 17.81
C ARG A 2 -12.82 -2.43 17.99
N ALA A 3 -11.80 -1.70 18.43
CA ALA A 3 -11.87 -0.25 18.48
C ALA A 3 -11.95 0.31 17.04
N LYS A 4 -12.78 1.31 16.83
CA LYS A 4 -12.83 2.01 15.56
C LYS A 4 -11.58 2.86 15.37
N TRP A 5 -11.12 2.96 14.12
CA TRP A 5 -9.94 3.73 13.78
C TRP A 5 -10.10 4.38 12.41
N LYS A 6 -9.21 5.30 12.08
CA LYS A 6 -9.24 6.01 10.80
C LYS A 6 -7.89 5.94 10.14
N LEU A 7 -7.91 5.88 8.81
CA LEU A 7 -6.72 6.08 8.00
C LEU A 7 -6.31 7.56 8.05
N LYS A 8 -5.03 7.80 8.20
CA LYS A 8 -4.49 9.17 8.16
C LYS A 8 -4.58 9.77 6.75
N ARG A 9 -4.55 8.91 5.71
CA ARG A 9 -4.66 9.33 4.33
C ARG A 9 -5.56 8.36 3.56
N VAL A 10 -6.52 8.90 2.80
CA VAL A 10 -7.44 8.09 1.99
C VAL A 10 -7.25 8.30 0.49
N LYS A 11 -6.70 9.43 0.07
CA LYS A 11 -6.39 9.69 -1.34
C LYS A 11 -4.96 9.30 -1.62
N GLN A 12 -4.73 8.56 -2.71
CA GLN A 12 -3.40 8.16 -3.14
C GLN A 12 -2.51 9.38 -3.37
N CYS A 13 -1.26 9.32 -2.89
CA CYS A 13 -0.32 10.42 -3.06
C CYS A 13 0.18 10.52 -4.51
N SER A 14 0.70 11.70 -4.87
CA SER A 14 1.16 11.98 -6.24
C SER A 14 2.40 11.17 -6.65
N HIS A 15 3.18 10.68 -5.69
CA HIS A 15 4.39 9.90 -5.94
C HIS A 15 4.26 8.45 -5.45
N CYS A 16 3.05 7.91 -5.39
CA CYS A 16 2.83 6.53 -4.97
C CYS A 16 3.44 5.55 -5.98
N PRO A 17 4.28 4.61 -5.54
CA PRO A 17 4.93 3.66 -6.45
C PRO A 17 3.96 2.71 -7.15
N TRP A 18 2.75 2.56 -6.63
CA TRP A 18 1.71 1.74 -7.26
C TRP A 18 1.05 2.40 -8.46
N ARG A 19 1.28 3.69 -8.69
CA ARG A 19 0.78 4.39 -9.87
C ARG A 19 1.69 4.10 -11.07
N LYS A 20 1.10 3.75 -12.20
CA LYS A 20 1.85 3.46 -13.44
C LYS A 20 2.54 4.70 -14.02
N ASP A 21 2.04 5.89 -13.70
CA ASP A 21 2.58 7.15 -14.20
C ASP A 21 3.68 7.75 -13.32
N VAL A 22 4.13 7.03 -12.30
CA VAL A 22 5.19 7.47 -11.39
C VAL A 22 6.48 6.73 -11.68
N ASP A 23 7.57 7.50 -11.90
CA ASP A 23 8.92 6.94 -11.92
C ASP A 23 9.37 6.75 -10.45
N PRO A 24 9.71 5.54 -10.01
CA PRO A 24 10.12 5.32 -8.62
C PRO A 24 11.27 6.23 -8.17
N PHE A 25 12.19 6.59 -9.06
CA PHE A 25 13.30 7.46 -8.72
C PHE A 25 12.89 8.90 -8.44
N ASP A 26 11.66 9.29 -8.79
CA ASP A 26 11.11 10.61 -8.48
C ASP A 26 10.43 10.65 -7.10
N ILE A 27 10.35 9.52 -6.40
CA ILE A 27 9.73 9.46 -5.07
C ILE A 27 10.58 10.27 -4.08
N PRO A 28 9.95 11.20 -3.32
CA PRO A 28 10.69 12.08 -2.42
C PRO A 28 11.16 11.36 -1.15
N ASN A 29 11.91 12.09 -0.32
CA ASN A 29 12.37 11.65 1.01
C ASN A 29 13.39 10.52 0.99
N GLY A 30 14.31 10.56 0.02
CA GLY A 30 15.44 9.63 -0.01
C GLY A 30 15.09 8.25 -0.50
N TYR A 31 14.42 8.18 -1.63
CA TYR A 31 14.07 6.91 -2.24
C TYR A 31 15.30 5.99 -2.40
N ASP A 32 15.18 4.74 -1.96
CA ASP A 32 16.20 3.70 -2.06
C ASP A 32 15.57 2.46 -2.69
N PRO A 33 16.01 2.03 -3.90
CA PRO A 33 15.45 0.86 -4.56
C PRO A 33 15.57 -0.43 -3.75
N GLU A 34 16.65 -0.59 -2.98
CA GLU A 34 16.84 -1.78 -2.15
C GLU A 34 15.83 -1.82 -1.01
N LYS A 35 15.56 -0.68 -0.38
CA LYS A 35 14.51 -0.58 0.64
C LYS A 35 13.14 -0.82 0.03
N HIS A 36 12.90 -0.34 -1.17
CA HIS A 36 11.66 -0.61 -1.90
C HIS A 36 11.49 -2.11 -2.12
N ARG A 37 12.54 -2.80 -2.59
CA ARG A 37 12.49 -4.25 -2.79
C ARG A 37 12.20 -4.98 -1.48
N ALA A 38 12.75 -4.53 -0.36
CA ALA A 38 12.52 -5.12 0.95
C ALA A 38 11.06 -5.01 1.42
N LEU A 39 10.26 -4.11 0.84
CA LEU A 39 8.84 -3.99 1.14
C LEU A 39 8.01 -5.17 0.64
N GLU A 40 8.60 -6.09 -0.11
CA GLU A 40 7.95 -7.34 -0.51
C GLU A 40 7.35 -8.08 0.69
N LYS A 41 7.96 -7.94 1.86
CA LYS A 41 7.46 -8.52 3.11
C LYS A 41 6.08 -7.99 3.53
N THR A 42 5.64 -6.86 2.97
CA THR A 42 4.30 -6.30 3.23
C THR A 42 3.22 -6.90 2.35
N ILE A 43 3.61 -7.74 1.39
CA ILE A 43 2.68 -8.35 0.43
C ILE A 43 2.30 -9.73 0.97
N ALA A 44 1.03 -9.91 1.28
CA ALA A 44 0.53 -11.19 1.76
C ALA A 44 0.39 -12.20 0.61
N GLU A 45 0.51 -13.47 0.95
CA GLU A 45 0.10 -14.52 0.03
C GLU A 45 -1.42 -14.48 -0.09
N PRO A 46 -1.98 -14.39 -1.32
CA PRO A 46 -3.42 -14.23 -1.49
C PRO A 46 -4.23 -15.33 -0.80
N GLY A 47 -5.29 -14.92 -0.10
CA GLY A 47 -6.17 -15.86 0.57
C GLY A 47 -5.67 -16.38 1.92
N THR A 48 -4.58 -15.81 2.45
CA THR A 48 -4.04 -16.20 3.75
C THR A 48 -4.24 -15.09 4.79
N ILE A 49 -4.26 -15.51 6.06
CA ILE A 49 -4.23 -14.57 7.18
C ILE A 49 -2.80 -14.44 7.64
N SER A 50 -2.22 -13.25 7.45
CA SER A 50 -0.87 -12.98 7.94
C SER A 50 -0.91 -12.76 9.46
N PRO A 51 -0.07 -13.45 10.23
CA PRO A 51 -0.04 -13.28 11.69
C PRO A 51 0.55 -11.93 12.12
N VAL A 52 1.35 -11.30 11.27
CA VAL A 52 1.97 -10.01 11.56
C VAL A 52 1.60 -9.04 10.46
N GLY A 53 0.87 -7.99 10.83
CA GLY A 53 0.40 -6.99 9.88
C GLY A 53 1.49 -6.02 9.46
N ALA A 54 2.45 -6.45 8.67
CA ALA A 54 3.37 -5.54 8.02
C ALA A 54 2.63 -4.74 6.96
N ALA A 55 2.76 -3.42 6.98
CA ALA A 55 2.07 -2.51 6.06
C ALA A 55 3.08 -1.58 5.39
N MET A 56 2.78 -1.21 4.14
CA MET A 56 3.59 -0.23 3.44
C MET A 56 3.18 1.18 3.85
N ALA A 57 4.16 2.00 4.24
CA ALA A 57 3.92 3.39 4.61
C ALA A 57 3.86 4.30 3.38
N CYS A 58 3.10 5.40 3.50
CA CYS A 58 3.07 6.43 2.48
C CYS A 58 4.39 7.20 2.45
N HIS A 59 4.93 7.45 1.25
CA HIS A 59 6.21 8.16 1.09
C HIS A 59 6.08 9.68 1.26
N GLU A 60 4.88 10.23 1.15
CA GLU A 60 4.65 11.68 1.29
C GLU A 60 4.07 12.07 2.64
N THR A 61 3.33 11.17 3.29
CA THR A 61 2.64 11.46 4.55
C THR A 61 3.19 10.55 5.64
N GLU A 62 3.78 11.16 6.68
CA GLU A 62 4.33 10.44 7.81
C GLU A 62 3.23 9.68 8.57
N ASP A 63 3.54 8.47 9.02
CA ASP A 63 2.63 7.59 9.78
C ASP A 63 1.31 7.25 9.07
N ALA A 64 1.28 7.34 7.74
CA ALA A 64 0.11 6.97 6.95
C ALA A 64 0.37 5.69 6.17
N HIS A 65 -0.69 4.94 5.92
CA HIS A 65 -0.63 3.77 5.03
C HIS A 65 -0.52 4.22 3.57
N CYS A 66 0.23 3.47 2.77
CA CYS A 66 0.26 3.67 1.33
C CYS A 66 -1.08 3.27 0.73
N VAL A 67 -1.80 4.22 0.15
CA VAL A 67 -3.14 3.97 -0.39
C VAL A 67 -3.11 2.95 -1.54
N GLY A 68 -2.11 3.04 -2.43
CA GLY A 68 -1.96 2.06 -3.50
C GLY A 68 -1.78 0.64 -2.98
N TRP A 69 -0.98 0.47 -1.92
CA TRP A 69 -0.81 -0.81 -1.24
C TRP A 69 -2.13 -1.32 -0.66
N LEU A 70 -2.88 -0.45 0.02
CA LEU A 70 -4.18 -0.82 0.58
C LEU A 70 -5.13 -1.35 -0.49
N VAL A 71 -5.26 -0.65 -1.59
CA VAL A 71 -6.16 -1.04 -2.68
C VAL A 71 -5.74 -2.35 -3.30
N ASN A 72 -4.44 -2.54 -3.55
CA ASN A 72 -3.91 -3.78 -4.11
C ASN A 72 -4.15 -4.97 -3.17
N GLN A 73 -3.82 -4.81 -1.88
CA GLN A 73 -3.93 -5.89 -0.89
C GLN A 73 -5.38 -6.23 -0.56
N LEU A 74 -6.29 -5.26 -0.58
CA LEU A 74 -7.71 -5.51 -0.36
C LEU A 74 -8.39 -6.13 -1.59
N GLY A 75 -7.85 -5.87 -2.78
CA GLY A 75 -8.36 -6.43 -4.02
C GLY A 75 -7.61 -7.68 -4.45
N ARG A 76 -6.75 -7.52 -5.45
CA ARG A 76 -6.01 -8.61 -6.09
C ARG A 76 -5.13 -9.41 -5.13
N GLY A 77 -4.52 -8.74 -4.18
CA GLY A 77 -3.66 -9.39 -3.18
C GLY A 77 -4.41 -10.22 -2.15
N ASN A 78 -5.72 -10.04 -2.05
CA ASN A 78 -6.61 -10.81 -1.17
C ASN A 78 -6.01 -11.08 0.21
N ASN A 79 -5.56 -10.01 0.87
CA ASN A 79 -4.97 -10.04 2.20
C ASN A 79 -6.09 -10.15 3.25
N ILE A 80 -6.34 -11.35 3.74
CA ILE A 80 -7.46 -11.61 4.64
C ILE A 80 -7.29 -10.88 5.97
N GLY A 81 -6.07 -10.86 6.53
CA GLY A 81 -5.80 -10.13 7.77
C GLY A 81 -6.11 -8.64 7.65
N LEU A 82 -5.71 -8.02 6.54
CA LEU A 82 -6.01 -6.62 6.27
C LEU A 82 -7.51 -6.37 6.10
N ARG A 83 -8.22 -7.27 5.40
CA ARG A 83 -9.68 -7.15 5.23
C ARG A 83 -10.40 -7.15 6.58
N ILE A 84 -9.98 -8.02 7.49
CA ILE A 84 -10.55 -8.09 8.84
C ILE A 84 -10.27 -6.77 9.58
N GLN A 85 -9.05 -6.26 9.50
CA GLN A 85 -8.67 -5.00 10.15
C GLN A 85 -9.48 -3.82 9.61
N MET A 86 -9.76 -3.79 8.31
CA MET A 86 -10.49 -2.69 7.67
C MET A 86 -11.98 -2.65 8.03
N ILE A 87 -12.54 -3.70 8.60
CA ILE A 87 -13.95 -3.72 9.04
C ILE A 87 -14.21 -2.58 10.04
N SER A 88 -13.25 -2.30 10.92
CA SER A 88 -13.39 -1.24 11.92
C SER A 88 -12.81 0.12 11.49
N CYS A 89 -12.37 0.24 10.25
CA CYS A 89 -11.86 1.52 9.72
C CYS A 89 -13.02 2.42 9.31
N GLU A 90 -13.14 3.57 9.96
CA GLU A 90 -14.28 4.47 9.76
C GLU A 90 -14.31 5.17 8.40
N ASN A 91 -13.14 5.44 7.81
CA ASN A 91 -13.04 6.16 6.54
C ASN A 91 -12.55 5.32 5.37
N ALA A 92 -12.60 3.99 5.48
CA ALA A 92 -12.18 3.08 4.42
C ALA A 92 -12.96 3.33 3.11
N LYS A 93 -14.23 3.68 3.19
CA LYS A 93 -15.08 3.95 2.03
C LYS A 93 -14.66 5.17 1.22
N PHE A 94 -13.80 6.02 1.78
CA PHE A 94 -13.30 7.21 1.10
C PHE A 94 -11.96 7.00 0.41
N ILE A 95 -11.41 5.78 0.45
CA ILE A 95 -10.14 5.46 -0.22
C ILE A 95 -10.28 5.70 -1.73
N GLN A 96 -9.34 6.48 -2.28
CA GLN A 96 -9.30 6.83 -3.70
C GLN A 96 -7.91 6.64 -4.27
N THR A 97 -7.83 5.98 -5.43
CA THR A 97 -6.60 5.91 -6.22
C THR A 97 -6.66 6.94 -7.36
N VAL A 98 -5.49 7.28 -7.90
CA VAL A 98 -5.36 8.25 -8.99
C VAL A 98 -4.70 7.56 -10.17
N GLY A 99 -5.39 7.54 -11.33
CA GLY A 99 -4.86 6.94 -12.54
C GLY A 99 -4.80 5.41 -12.48
N GLU A 100 -4.04 4.84 -13.40
CA GLU A 100 -3.86 3.39 -13.46
C GLU A 100 -2.88 2.90 -12.39
N GLN A 101 -3.18 1.72 -11.84
CA GLN A 101 -2.39 1.11 -10.78
C GLN A 101 -1.66 -0.12 -11.30
N HIS A 102 -0.46 -0.36 -10.77
CA HIS A 102 0.24 -1.63 -11.01
C HIS A 102 -0.53 -2.78 -10.36
N GLU A 103 -0.55 -3.93 -11.01
CA GLU A 103 -1.27 -5.10 -10.52
C GLU A 103 -0.49 -5.91 -9.50
N THR A 104 0.85 -5.91 -9.60
CA THR A 104 1.72 -6.68 -8.72
C THR A 104 2.78 -5.79 -8.08
N PHE A 105 3.31 -6.26 -6.94
CA PHE A 105 4.41 -5.54 -6.29
C PHE A 105 5.63 -5.45 -7.19
N GLU A 106 5.94 -6.51 -7.94
CA GLU A 106 7.09 -6.54 -8.84
C GLU A 106 7.03 -5.40 -9.87
N ASP A 107 5.81 -5.09 -10.35
CA ASP A 107 5.61 -4.02 -11.32
C ASP A 107 5.90 -2.63 -10.75
N THR A 108 5.87 -2.47 -9.43
CA THR A 108 6.15 -1.18 -8.78
C THR A 108 7.64 -0.87 -8.69
N LEU A 109 8.49 -1.88 -8.88
CA LEU A 109 9.93 -1.73 -8.71
C LEU A 109 10.57 -1.12 -9.96
N PRO A 110 11.69 -0.37 -9.80
CA PRO A 110 12.48 0.06 -10.94
C PRO A 110 13.04 -1.15 -11.69
N GLU A 111 13.34 -0.95 -12.98
CA GLU A 111 13.96 -1.98 -13.80
C GLU A 111 15.27 -2.44 -13.15
N GLY A 112 15.48 -3.75 -13.08
CA GLY A 112 16.66 -4.35 -12.48
C GLY A 112 16.58 -4.63 -10.98
N TYR A 113 15.45 -4.32 -10.37
CA TYR A 113 15.19 -4.58 -8.95
C TYR A 113 13.90 -5.41 -8.78
#